data_d08a0a5a7835980f4328b33864dd3b9f
#
_entry.id   d08a0a5a7835980f4328b33864dd3b9f
#
_cell.length_a   1.000
_cell.length_b   1.000
_cell.length_c   1.000
_cell.angle_alpha   90.00
_cell.angle_beta   90.00
_cell.angle_gamma   90.00
#
_symmetry.space_group_name_H-M   'P 1'
#
loop_
_entity.id
_entity.type
_entity.pdbx_description
1 polymer ?
#
loop_
_entity_poly.entity_id
_entity_poly.type
_entity_poly.pdbx_seq_one_letter_code
_entity_poly.pdbx_strand_id
1 'polypeptide(L)'
;TAYNIVKLTWTKADNATKYQVYRKVGKNSKFVNIATTTSLKYTDKKVKTGKKYYYKVVAVNEKGETVDSKTVKATPKAKLKVKAKKKAGRTVLSWKKVKGATGYKVYRSTKKNGKYKKVKTITKKSLVTFKAKKSNKKYYYKVVAYNK
;
A
#
# COMPACT_ATOMS: atom_id res chain seq x y z
N THR A 1 2.74 -7.75 4.78
CA THR A 1 1.93 -6.55 4.48
C THR A 1 0.73 -7.00 3.68
N ALA A 2 -0.44 -6.91 4.25
CA ALA A 2 -1.68 -7.23 3.56
C ALA A 2 -2.00 -6.10 2.57
N TYR A 3 -2.64 -6.45 1.47
CA TYR A 3 -2.90 -5.58 0.33
C TYR A 3 -4.31 -5.06 0.39
N ASN A 4 -4.51 -3.81 -0.03
CA ASN A 4 -5.76 -3.09 0.10
C ASN A 4 -6.26 -3.02 1.55
N ILE A 5 -5.33 -2.99 2.50
CA ILE A 5 -5.61 -2.69 3.89
C ILE A 5 -4.59 -1.70 4.46
N VAL A 6 -5.00 -0.96 5.46
CA VAL A 6 -4.13 -0.15 6.32
C VAL A 6 -4.29 -0.67 7.74
N LYS A 7 -3.19 -1.06 8.36
CA LYS A 7 -3.14 -1.42 9.78
C LYS A 7 -2.68 -0.21 10.56
N LEU A 8 -3.43 0.19 11.55
CA LEU A 8 -3.14 1.25 12.50
C LEU A 8 -2.91 0.64 13.87
N THR A 9 -1.95 1.16 14.59
CA THR A 9 -1.70 0.85 16.00
C THR A 9 -1.36 2.15 16.71
N TRP A 10 -1.73 2.27 17.96
CA TRP A 10 -1.46 3.43 18.81
C TRP A 10 -1.21 2.98 20.25
N THR A 11 -0.62 3.84 21.03
CA THR A 11 -0.43 3.64 22.47
C THR A 11 -1.71 3.97 23.23
N LYS A 12 -1.87 3.37 24.41
CA LYS A 12 -2.95 3.73 25.33
C LYS A 12 -2.80 5.20 25.72
N ALA A 13 -3.88 5.95 25.68
CA ALA A 13 -3.96 7.29 26.26
C ALA A 13 -4.55 7.18 27.66
N ASP A 14 -4.07 8.02 28.59
CA ASP A 14 -4.53 8.03 29.95
C ASP A 14 -6.02 8.36 30.01
N ASN A 15 -6.74 7.68 30.91
CA ASN A 15 -8.20 7.80 31.10
C ASN A 15 -9.07 7.58 29.86
N ALA A 16 -8.49 7.11 28.74
CA ALA A 16 -9.28 6.79 27.56
C ALA A 16 -10.06 5.49 27.73
N THR A 17 -11.36 5.54 27.49
CA THR A 17 -12.27 4.40 27.54
C THR A 17 -12.57 3.85 26.15
N LYS A 18 -12.41 4.67 25.10
CA LYS A 18 -12.59 4.29 23.70
C LYS A 18 -11.75 5.15 22.76
N TYR A 19 -11.61 4.68 21.53
CA TYR A 19 -10.87 5.36 20.45
C TYR A 19 -11.76 5.47 19.22
N GLN A 20 -11.79 6.63 18.62
CA GLN A 20 -12.45 6.88 17.35
C GLN A 20 -11.40 6.99 16.26
N VAL A 21 -11.53 6.19 15.20
CA VAL A 21 -10.63 6.21 14.06
C VAL A 21 -11.22 7.04 12.93
N TYR A 22 -10.53 8.07 12.53
CA TYR A 22 -10.93 8.94 11.44
C TYR A 22 -10.05 8.72 10.21
N ARG A 23 -10.65 8.83 9.04
CA ARG A 23 -9.98 8.72 7.74
C ARG A 23 -10.42 9.82 6.80
N LYS A 24 -9.47 10.34 5.99
CA LYS A 24 -9.79 11.12 4.80
C LYS A 24 -9.02 10.62 3.57
N VAL A 25 -9.55 10.91 2.37
CA VAL A 25 -8.98 10.50 1.08
C VAL A 25 -8.42 11.73 0.36
N GLY A 26 -7.09 11.78 0.17
CA GLY A 26 -6.42 12.97 -0.34
C GLY A 26 -6.19 14.01 0.75
N LYS A 27 -5.48 15.09 0.40
CA LYS A 27 -5.07 16.13 1.38
C LYS A 27 -6.24 17.04 1.80
N ASN A 28 -7.10 17.38 0.85
CA ASN A 28 -8.11 18.43 1.00
C ASN A 28 -9.51 17.95 1.38
N SER A 29 -9.73 16.64 1.60
CA SER A 29 -11.03 16.13 2.06
C SER A 29 -11.17 16.21 3.59
N LYS A 30 -12.41 16.23 4.07
CA LYS A 30 -12.73 16.19 5.51
C LYS A 30 -12.48 14.79 6.09
N PHE A 31 -12.14 14.73 7.38
CA PHE A 31 -12.07 13.49 8.13
C PHE A 31 -13.46 12.94 8.40
N VAL A 32 -13.63 11.63 8.21
CA VAL A 32 -14.86 10.89 8.50
C VAL A 32 -14.53 9.81 9.54
N ASN A 33 -15.34 9.66 10.56
CA ASN A 33 -15.24 8.53 11.50
C ASN A 33 -15.52 7.23 10.74
N ILE A 34 -14.62 6.26 10.87
CA ILE A 34 -14.73 4.96 10.20
C ILE A 34 -14.82 3.78 11.19
N ALA A 35 -14.52 4.01 12.45
CA ALA A 35 -14.69 3.02 13.52
C ALA A 35 -14.59 3.68 14.90
N THR A 36 -15.26 3.08 15.87
CA THR A 36 -15.06 3.29 17.30
C THR A 36 -14.68 1.94 17.90
N THR A 37 -13.66 1.91 18.76
CA THR A 37 -13.09 0.67 19.34
C THR A 37 -12.44 0.95 20.69
N THR A 38 -12.38 -0.06 21.54
CA THR A 38 -11.57 -0.09 22.77
C THR A 38 -10.17 -0.65 22.53
N SER A 39 -9.94 -1.27 21.37
CA SER A 39 -8.66 -1.86 20.99
C SER A 39 -7.64 -0.79 20.59
N LEU A 40 -6.36 -1.03 20.88
CA LEU A 40 -5.23 -0.18 20.45
C LEU A 40 -4.77 -0.45 19.00
N LYS A 41 -5.61 -1.11 18.21
CA LYS A 41 -5.33 -1.42 16.80
C LYS A 41 -6.59 -1.40 15.97
N TYR A 42 -6.48 -1.01 14.71
CA TYR A 42 -7.55 -1.04 13.73
C TYR A 42 -7.04 -1.44 12.36
N THR A 43 -7.83 -2.19 11.61
CA THR A 43 -7.49 -2.58 10.24
C THR A 43 -8.53 -2.08 9.26
N ASP A 44 -8.19 -1.03 8.51
CA ASP A 44 -9.03 -0.52 7.44
C ASP A 44 -8.90 -1.40 6.19
N LYS A 45 -9.96 -2.15 5.89
CA LYS A 45 -10.10 -3.00 4.70
C LYS A 45 -10.80 -2.29 3.54
N LYS A 46 -11.39 -1.10 3.77
CA LYS A 46 -12.15 -0.32 2.78
C LYS A 46 -11.27 0.71 2.06
N VAL A 47 -10.03 0.33 1.72
CA VAL A 47 -9.07 1.20 1.03
C VAL A 47 -8.74 0.70 -0.37
N LYS A 48 -8.42 1.61 -1.28
CA LYS A 48 -8.06 1.32 -2.68
C LYS A 48 -6.57 1.50 -2.88
N THR A 49 -5.97 0.58 -3.64
CA THR A 49 -4.55 0.64 -4.01
C THR A 49 -4.17 1.98 -4.64
N GLY A 50 -3.06 2.54 -4.19
CA GLY A 50 -2.44 3.74 -4.75
C GLY A 50 -3.11 5.06 -4.36
N LYS A 51 -4.29 5.05 -3.73
CA LYS A 51 -4.88 6.26 -3.17
C LYS A 51 -4.15 6.66 -1.88
N LYS A 52 -4.01 7.96 -1.65
CA LYS A 52 -3.45 8.52 -0.41
C LYS A 52 -4.57 8.66 0.61
N TYR A 53 -4.40 8.03 1.76
CA TYR A 53 -5.28 8.14 2.91
C TYR A 53 -4.55 8.82 4.06
N TYR A 54 -5.28 9.56 4.85
CA TYR A 54 -4.80 10.18 6.07
C TYR A 54 -5.69 9.70 7.21
N TYR A 55 -5.07 9.37 8.34
CA TYR A 55 -5.76 8.86 9.51
C TYR A 55 -5.38 9.69 10.73
N LYS A 56 -6.33 9.86 11.63
CA LYS A 56 -6.11 10.28 13.01
C LYS A 56 -6.93 9.38 13.93
N VAL A 57 -6.48 9.22 15.14
CA VAL A 57 -7.18 8.51 16.21
C VAL A 57 -7.49 9.52 17.29
N VAL A 58 -8.72 9.51 17.78
CA VAL A 58 -9.19 10.36 18.85
C VAL A 58 -9.44 9.46 20.04
N ALA A 59 -8.72 9.67 21.14
CA ALA A 59 -9.00 9.04 22.42
C ALA A 59 -10.14 9.77 23.10
N VAL A 60 -11.07 9.04 23.70
CA VAL A 60 -12.25 9.59 24.39
C VAL A 60 -12.34 8.99 25.78
N ASN A 61 -12.48 9.80 26.81
CA ASN A 61 -12.71 9.36 28.18
C ASN A 61 -14.22 9.24 28.54
N GLU A 62 -14.53 8.87 29.77
CA GLU A 62 -15.93 8.72 30.22
C GLU A 62 -16.73 10.02 30.18
N LYS A 63 -16.06 11.16 30.41
CA LYS A 63 -16.69 12.50 30.36
C LYS A 63 -16.92 13.00 28.94
N GLY A 64 -16.46 12.24 27.91
CA GLY A 64 -16.55 12.64 26.51
C GLY A 64 -15.44 13.60 26.06
N GLU A 65 -14.46 13.90 26.91
CA GLU A 65 -13.30 14.69 26.53
C GLU A 65 -12.42 13.92 25.54
N THR A 66 -11.80 14.64 24.61
CA THR A 66 -11.08 14.02 23.49
C THR A 66 -9.66 14.54 23.35
N VAL A 67 -8.76 13.60 22.96
CA VAL A 67 -7.37 13.91 22.57
C VAL A 67 -7.07 13.35 21.20
N ASP A 68 -6.64 14.19 20.28
CA ASP A 68 -6.31 13.83 18.91
C ASP A 68 -4.87 13.32 18.77
N SER A 69 -4.66 12.23 18.05
CA SER A 69 -3.32 11.82 17.61
C SER A 69 -2.80 12.71 16.48
N LYS A 70 -1.49 12.67 16.25
CA LYS A 70 -0.91 13.20 15.00
C LYS A 70 -1.53 12.51 13.79
N THR A 71 -1.71 13.26 12.69
CA THR A 71 -2.19 12.70 11.42
C THR A 71 -1.11 11.88 10.74
N VAL A 72 -1.42 10.62 10.42
CA VAL A 72 -0.53 9.72 9.67
C VAL A 72 -1.03 9.47 8.25
N LYS A 73 -0.10 9.35 7.31
CA LYS A 73 -0.39 9.12 5.88
C LYS A 73 -0.12 7.67 5.50
N ALA A 74 -1.05 7.05 4.80
CA ALA A 74 -0.90 5.71 4.25
C ALA A 74 -1.28 5.66 2.76
N THR A 75 -0.54 4.86 2.00
CA THR A 75 -0.85 4.57 0.59
C THR A 75 -0.84 3.05 0.42
N PRO A 76 -2.01 2.39 0.42
CA PRO A 76 -2.11 0.95 0.26
C PRO A 76 -1.47 0.48 -1.04
N LYS A 77 -0.68 -0.58 -0.97
CA LYS A 77 0.00 -1.18 -2.12
C LYS A 77 -0.70 -2.49 -2.48
N ALA A 78 -0.82 -2.81 -3.78
CA ALA A 78 -1.30 -4.12 -4.21
C ALA A 78 -0.18 -5.16 -4.20
N LYS A 79 -0.46 -6.38 -3.73
CA LYS A 79 0.43 -7.54 -3.95
C LYS A 79 0.20 -8.08 -5.34
N LEU A 80 1.23 -8.02 -6.14
CA LEU A 80 1.25 -8.68 -7.42
C LEU A 80 1.87 -10.08 -7.28
N LYS A 81 1.13 -11.10 -7.67
CA LYS A 81 1.72 -12.40 -7.95
C LYS A 81 2.37 -12.32 -9.32
N VAL A 82 3.68 -12.09 -9.34
CA VAL A 82 4.47 -12.03 -10.58
C VAL A 82 4.98 -13.43 -10.89
N LYS A 83 4.70 -13.91 -12.09
CA LYS A 83 5.31 -15.11 -12.65
C LYS A 83 6.49 -14.68 -13.52
N ALA A 84 7.61 -15.40 -13.43
CA ALA A 84 8.79 -15.20 -14.26
C ALA A 84 9.10 -16.48 -15.03
N LYS A 85 9.30 -16.36 -16.34
CA LYS A 85 9.73 -17.46 -17.23
C LYS A 85 10.92 -16.99 -18.05
N LYS A 86 11.91 -17.88 -18.31
CA LYS A 86 12.94 -17.63 -19.32
C LYS A 86 12.41 -18.00 -20.69
N LYS A 87 12.60 -17.13 -21.68
CA LYS A 87 12.28 -17.38 -23.09
C LYS A 87 13.33 -16.71 -23.97
N ALA A 88 14.02 -17.50 -24.82
CA ALA A 88 15.07 -17.04 -25.74
C ALA A 88 16.12 -16.11 -25.04
N GLY A 89 16.69 -16.57 -23.90
CA GLY A 89 17.70 -15.83 -23.15
C GLY A 89 17.19 -14.58 -22.40
N ARG A 90 15.86 -14.34 -22.37
CA ARG A 90 15.25 -13.21 -21.67
C ARG A 90 14.37 -13.68 -20.52
N THR A 91 14.26 -12.86 -19.49
CA THR A 91 13.25 -13.05 -18.45
C THR A 91 11.96 -12.35 -18.87
N VAL A 92 10.89 -13.11 -18.97
CA VAL A 92 9.53 -12.60 -19.23
C VAL A 92 8.76 -12.64 -17.91
N LEU A 93 8.32 -11.48 -17.45
CA LEU A 93 7.45 -11.35 -16.29
C LEU A 93 6.00 -11.24 -16.74
N SER A 94 5.10 -11.86 -15.99
CA SER A 94 3.66 -11.72 -16.18
C SER A 94 2.95 -11.63 -14.83
N TRP A 95 1.82 -10.92 -14.78
CA TRP A 95 1.00 -10.77 -13.58
C TRP A 95 -0.47 -10.55 -13.92
N LYS A 96 -1.36 -10.74 -12.95
CA LYS A 96 -2.77 -10.41 -13.13
C LYS A 96 -2.99 -8.89 -13.00
N LYS A 97 -3.91 -8.37 -13.81
CA LYS A 97 -4.36 -6.97 -13.73
C LYS A 97 -4.83 -6.63 -12.31
N VAL A 98 -4.43 -5.48 -11.79
CA VAL A 98 -4.87 -4.98 -10.49
C VAL A 98 -6.02 -4.00 -10.69
N LYS A 99 -7.16 -4.26 -10.04
CA LYS A 99 -8.32 -3.36 -10.08
C LYS A 99 -7.92 -1.97 -9.54
N GLY A 100 -8.21 -0.93 -10.30
CA GLY A 100 -7.90 0.45 -9.92
C GLY A 100 -6.45 0.89 -10.17
N ALA A 101 -5.56 0.03 -10.69
CA ALA A 101 -4.25 0.47 -11.11
C ALA A 101 -4.32 1.20 -12.45
N THR A 102 -3.57 2.31 -12.58
CA THR A 102 -3.37 3.04 -13.84
C THR A 102 -2.13 2.57 -14.59
N GLY A 103 -1.22 1.87 -13.91
CA GLY A 103 -0.02 1.31 -14.52
C GLY A 103 0.84 0.52 -13.53
N TYR A 104 2.04 0.14 -13.98
CA TYR A 104 2.97 -0.69 -13.21
C TYR A 104 4.39 -0.13 -13.28
N LYS A 105 5.15 -0.26 -12.20
CA LYS A 105 6.58 0.04 -12.16
C LYS A 105 7.33 -1.27 -11.94
N VAL A 106 8.29 -1.57 -12.82
CA VAL A 106 9.15 -2.77 -12.74
C VAL A 106 10.49 -2.36 -12.17
N TYR A 107 10.94 -3.10 -11.18
CA TYR A 107 12.21 -2.91 -10.51
C TYR A 107 13.06 -4.19 -10.64
N ARG A 108 14.36 -4.04 -10.61
CA ARG A 108 15.35 -5.14 -10.71
C ARG A 108 16.45 -4.98 -9.69
N SER A 109 16.95 -6.12 -9.18
CA SER A 109 18.15 -6.21 -8.33
C SER A 109 18.96 -7.44 -8.70
N THR A 110 20.26 -7.44 -8.43
CA THR A 110 21.14 -8.62 -8.52
C THR A 110 21.07 -9.49 -7.26
N LYS A 111 20.60 -8.94 -6.13
CA LYS A 111 20.44 -9.64 -4.84
C LYS A 111 18.95 -9.68 -4.45
N LYS A 112 18.49 -10.82 -3.88
CA LYS A 112 17.10 -11.02 -3.46
C LYS A 112 16.61 -9.94 -2.48
N ASN A 113 17.44 -9.59 -1.51
CA ASN A 113 17.16 -8.60 -0.47
C ASN A 113 17.94 -7.28 -0.68
N GLY A 114 18.46 -7.05 -1.90
CA GLY A 114 19.24 -5.86 -2.24
C GLY A 114 18.40 -4.66 -2.64
N LYS A 115 19.07 -3.55 -2.96
CA LYS A 115 18.41 -2.36 -3.50
C LYS A 115 17.87 -2.66 -4.91
N TYR A 116 16.57 -2.44 -5.10
CA TYR A 116 15.90 -2.60 -6.38
C TYR A 116 15.87 -1.27 -7.15
N LYS A 117 16.49 -1.23 -8.31
CA LYS A 117 16.45 -0.08 -9.22
C LYS A 117 15.25 -0.20 -10.17
N LYS A 118 14.55 0.91 -10.41
CA LYS A 118 13.45 0.96 -11.38
C LYS A 118 14.00 0.81 -12.80
N VAL A 119 13.46 -0.16 -13.55
CA VAL A 119 13.89 -0.43 -14.94
C VAL A 119 12.82 -0.10 -15.97
N LYS A 120 11.53 -0.03 -15.59
CA LYS A 120 10.45 0.35 -16.50
C LYS A 120 9.26 0.91 -15.74
N THR A 121 8.64 1.94 -16.32
CA THR A 121 7.29 2.38 -15.98
C THR A 121 6.37 1.99 -17.15
N ILE A 122 5.28 1.31 -16.84
CA ILE A 122 4.24 0.88 -17.78
C ILE A 122 3.01 1.69 -17.46
N THR A 123 2.64 2.61 -18.33
CA THR A 123 1.48 3.51 -18.16
C THR A 123 0.17 2.87 -18.62
N LYS A 124 0.24 1.88 -19.50
CA LYS A 124 -0.93 1.16 -20.01
C LYS A 124 -1.38 0.10 -19.00
N LYS A 125 -2.53 0.31 -18.36
CA LYS A 125 -3.09 -0.60 -17.31
C LYS A 125 -3.41 -2.01 -17.78
N SER A 126 -3.61 -2.20 -19.09
CA SER A 126 -3.87 -3.52 -19.71
C SER A 126 -2.60 -4.33 -19.93
N LEU A 127 -1.42 -3.68 -19.98
CA LEU A 127 -0.16 -4.37 -20.21
C LEU A 127 0.34 -4.99 -18.91
N VAL A 128 0.18 -6.30 -18.80
CA VAL A 128 0.50 -7.11 -17.61
C VAL A 128 1.71 -8.02 -17.83
N THR A 129 2.57 -7.65 -18.77
CA THR A 129 3.81 -8.36 -19.09
C THR A 129 4.98 -7.39 -19.22
N PHE A 130 6.18 -7.89 -18.98
CA PHE A 130 7.43 -7.16 -19.21
C PHE A 130 8.50 -8.15 -19.70
N LYS A 131 9.14 -7.83 -20.82
CA LYS A 131 10.27 -8.59 -21.37
C LYS A 131 11.57 -7.86 -21.00
N ALA A 132 12.43 -8.49 -20.21
CA ALA A 132 13.74 -7.96 -19.89
C ALA A 132 14.70 -8.08 -21.09
N LYS A 133 15.76 -7.27 -21.11
CA LYS A 133 16.87 -7.46 -22.06
C LYS A 133 17.53 -8.83 -21.84
N LYS A 134 18.12 -9.42 -22.89
CA LYS A 134 18.92 -10.64 -22.78
C LYS A 134 20.03 -10.45 -21.74
N SER A 135 20.27 -11.45 -20.91
CA SER A 135 21.35 -11.41 -19.91
C SER A 135 21.62 -12.80 -19.36
N ASN A 136 22.90 -13.13 -19.20
CA ASN A 136 23.37 -14.33 -18.52
C ASN A 136 23.42 -14.15 -16.99
N LYS A 137 23.29 -12.89 -16.49
CA LYS A 137 23.26 -12.60 -15.05
C LYS A 137 21.91 -12.96 -14.45
N LYS A 138 21.91 -13.47 -13.23
CA LYS A 138 20.72 -13.70 -12.41
C LYS A 138 20.18 -12.38 -11.89
N TYR A 139 18.90 -12.12 -12.09
CA TYR A 139 18.21 -10.94 -11.55
C TYR A 139 16.96 -11.32 -10.78
N TYR A 140 16.66 -10.52 -9.77
CA TYR A 140 15.40 -10.53 -9.02
C TYR A 140 14.54 -9.35 -9.45
N TYR A 141 13.25 -9.60 -9.63
CA TYR A 141 12.32 -8.59 -10.11
C TYR A 141 11.21 -8.32 -9.10
N LYS A 142 10.77 -7.07 -9.07
CA LYS A 142 9.62 -6.61 -8.29
C LYS A 142 8.75 -5.76 -9.19
N VAL A 143 7.44 -6.03 -9.19
CA VAL A 143 6.46 -5.21 -9.90
C VAL A 143 5.54 -4.56 -8.89
N VAL A 144 5.26 -3.28 -9.06
CA VAL A 144 4.38 -2.50 -8.20
C VAL A 144 3.31 -1.85 -9.05
N ALA A 145 2.04 -2.12 -8.77
CA ALA A 145 0.95 -1.37 -9.35
C ALA A 145 0.89 0.04 -8.75
N TYR A 146 0.54 1.03 -9.56
CA TYR A 146 0.32 2.39 -9.08
C TYR A 146 -0.99 2.95 -9.61
N ASN A 147 -1.50 3.96 -8.93
CA ASN A 147 -2.62 4.80 -9.35
C ASN A 147 -2.13 6.25 -9.36
N LYS A 148 -2.38 6.97 -10.44
CA LYS A 148 -2.15 8.42 -10.53
C LYS A 148 -3.25 9.16 -9.78
#